data_f23fc171bb49267dc80ba9aec69041f0
#
_entry.id   f23fc171bb49267dc80ba9aec69041f0
#
_cell.length_a   1.000
_cell.length_b   1.000
_cell.length_c   1.000
_cell.angle_alpha   90.00
_cell.angle_beta   90.00
_cell.angle_gamma   90.00
#
_symmetry.space_group_name_H-M   'P 1'
#
loop_
_entity.id
_entity.type
_entity.pdbx_description
1 polymer ?
#
loop_
_entity_poly.entity_id
_entity_poly.type
_entity_poly.pdbx_seq_one_letter_code
_entity_poly.pdbx_strand_id
1 'polypeptide(L)'
;VVVDPAMADDGKLYPVFDETMAASMKKLVSHATLITPNYTEACLLTDTPYQAKPPTDKELETLCDKLLSLGPKAIVITSVPTDSCHIAIASQTDSQLFPEKYEVPKLPFGTCGTGDIFTSTLLAYILRGKDLNLAVQHAADFLSFVIETTLNEGTDPHEGVLLEGCLWKLLVPQTKDCTSCKG
;
A
#
# COMPACT_ATOMS: atom_id res chain seq x y z
N VAL A 1 13.89 7.85 1.11
CA VAL A 1 13.91 6.42 0.74
C VAL A 1 12.50 5.86 0.94
N VAL A 2 11.97 5.18 -0.08
CA VAL A 2 10.73 4.39 0.01
C VAL A 2 11.10 2.91 -0.03
N VAL A 3 10.52 2.11 0.86
CA VAL A 3 10.74 0.66 0.91
C VAL A 3 9.40 -0.05 0.85
N ASP A 4 9.24 -0.89 -0.17
CA ASP A 4 8.20 -1.91 -0.22
C ASP A 4 8.79 -3.20 0.39
N PRO A 5 8.32 -3.65 1.57
CA PRO A 5 8.91 -4.77 2.26
C PRO A 5 8.37 -6.12 1.75
N ALA A 6 8.31 -6.30 0.42
CA ALA A 6 7.73 -7.45 -0.25
C ALA A 6 8.35 -8.78 0.22
N MET A 7 7.68 -9.49 1.13
CA MET A 7 8.16 -10.76 1.69
C MET A 7 7.06 -11.77 2.02
N ALA A 8 5.79 -11.35 2.11
CA ALA A 8 4.72 -12.17 2.62
C ALA A 8 3.35 -11.74 2.12
N ASP A 9 2.38 -12.65 2.12
CA ASP A 9 0.97 -12.36 1.89
C ASP A 9 0.07 -13.42 2.55
N ASP A 10 -1.21 -13.11 2.80
CA ASP A 10 -2.20 -14.01 3.44
C ASP A 10 -1.67 -14.74 4.69
N GLY A 11 -0.93 -14.02 5.54
CA GLY A 11 -0.39 -14.52 6.80
C GLY A 11 0.84 -15.43 6.67
N LYS A 12 1.46 -15.52 5.48
CA LYS A 12 2.59 -16.44 5.22
C LYS A 12 3.72 -15.73 4.47
N LEU A 13 4.96 -16.08 4.84
CA LEU A 13 6.13 -15.72 4.03
C LEU A 13 6.04 -16.37 2.65
N TYR A 14 6.56 -15.70 1.64
CA TYR A 14 6.75 -16.31 0.34
C TYR A 14 7.74 -17.49 0.44
N PRO A 15 7.57 -18.56 -0.35
CA PRO A 15 8.35 -19.80 -0.23
C PRO A 15 9.86 -19.65 -0.35
N VAL A 16 10.32 -18.53 -0.92
CA VAL A 16 11.76 -18.23 -1.11
C VAL A 16 12.40 -17.53 0.10
N PHE A 17 11.61 -17.17 1.12
CA PHE A 17 12.06 -16.44 2.28
C PHE A 17 11.89 -17.25 3.57
N ASP A 18 12.74 -16.93 4.55
CA ASP A 18 12.72 -17.49 5.89
C ASP A 18 12.64 -16.38 6.96
N GLU A 19 12.69 -16.77 8.23
CA GLU A 19 12.64 -15.81 9.36
C GLU A 19 13.80 -14.81 9.36
N THR A 20 14.95 -15.16 8.75
CA THR A 20 16.10 -14.27 8.67
C THR A 20 15.81 -13.10 7.72
N MET A 21 14.94 -13.31 6.74
CA MET A 21 14.48 -12.26 5.83
C MET A 21 13.67 -11.20 6.58
N ALA A 22 12.74 -11.60 7.44
CA ALA A 22 11.95 -10.67 8.24
C ALA A 22 12.84 -9.79 9.15
N ALA A 23 13.86 -10.40 9.78
CA ALA A 23 14.84 -9.67 10.60
C ALA A 23 15.68 -8.68 9.78
N SER A 24 16.06 -9.06 8.56
CA SER A 24 16.80 -8.19 7.63
C SER A 24 15.92 -7.05 7.13
N MET A 25 14.65 -7.34 6.84
CA MET A 25 13.67 -6.34 6.41
C MET A 25 13.41 -5.29 7.51
N LYS A 26 13.34 -5.68 8.79
CA LYS A 26 13.25 -4.73 9.93
C LYS A 26 14.41 -3.72 9.93
N LYS A 27 15.63 -4.16 9.62
CA LYS A 27 16.78 -3.26 9.48
C LYS A 27 16.65 -2.33 8.28
N LEU A 28 16.15 -2.84 7.17
CA LEU A 28 15.96 -2.02 5.95
C LEU A 28 14.92 -0.93 6.17
N VAL A 29 13.74 -1.28 6.71
CA VAL A 29 12.66 -0.31 6.94
C VAL A 29 13.03 0.76 7.96
N SER A 30 13.95 0.48 8.91
CA SER A 30 14.41 1.48 9.87
C SER A 30 15.16 2.67 9.23
N HIS A 31 15.63 2.52 8.00
CA HIS A 31 16.28 3.57 7.21
C HIS A 31 15.35 4.22 6.18
N ALA A 32 14.11 3.77 6.11
CA ALA A 32 13.13 4.30 5.17
C ALA A 32 12.54 5.65 5.63
N THR A 33 12.12 6.46 4.68
CA THR A 33 11.27 7.63 4.93
C THR A 33 9.80 7.21 4.91
N LEU A 34 9.44 6.34 3.97
CA LEU A 34 8.11 5.78 3.78
C LEU A 34 8.23 4.27 3.56
N ILE A 35 7.33 3.50 4.14
CA ILE A 35 7.17 2.07 3.87
C ILE A 35 5.74 1.74 3.42
N THR A 36 5.61 0.72 2.58
CA THR A 36 4.32 0.32 1.99
C THR A 36 3.98 -1.15 2.24
N PRO A 37 4.07 -1.67 3.49
CA PRO A 37 3.76 -3.06 3.76
C PRO A 37 2.30 -3.38 3.44
N ASN A 38 2.01 -4.62 2.99
CA ASN A 38 0.68 -5.17 3.12
C ASN A 38 0.39 -5.53 4.59
N TYR A 39 -0.86 -5.88 4.92
CA TYR A 39 -1.26 -6.17 6.31
C TYR A 39 -0.48 -7.35 6.92
N THR A 40 -0.16 -8.38 6.13
CA THR A 40 0.67 -9.52 6.58
C THR A 40 2.08 -9.07 6.94
N GLU A 41 2.69 -8.29 6.09
CA GLU A 41 4.04 -7.75 6.28
C GLU A 41 4.09 -6.80 7.47
N ALA A 42 3.06 -5.95 7.64
CA ALA A 42 2.92 -5.09 8.80
C ALA A 42 2.90 -5.89 10.11
N CYS A 43 2.15 -7.00 10.13
CA CYS A 43 2.12 -7.92 11.26
C CYS A 43 3.48 -8.56 11.52
N LEU A 44 4.18 -9.05 10.49
CA LEU A 44 5.51 -9.67 10.61
C LEU A 44 6.57 -8.66 11.10
N LEU A 45 6.58 -7.45 10.55
CA LEU A 45 7.52 -6.40 10.94
C LEU A 45 7.37 -5.99 12.41
N THR A 46 6.17 -6.11 12.97
CA THR A 46 5.85 -5.68 14.34
C THR A 46 5.70 -6.82 15.35
N ASP A 47 5.99 -8.06 14.94
CA ASP A 47 5.76 -9.27 15.74
C ASP A 47 4.29 -9.36 16.25
N THR A 48 3.35 -8.85 15.46
CA THR A 48 1.92 -8.91 15.75
C THR A 48 1.32 -10.15 15.09
N PRO A 49 0.55 -10.97 15.81
CA PRO A 49 -0.08 -12.14 15.20
C PRO A 49 -1.03 -11.74 14.07
N TYR A 50 -0.85 -12.33 12.88
CA TYR A 50 -1.75 -12.13 11.76
C TYR A 50 -3.14 -12.71 12.05
N GLN A 51 -4.18 -11.99 11.68
CA GLN A 51 -5.56 -12.44 11.76
C GLN A 51 -6.28 -12.09 10.45
N ALA A 52 -6.94 -13.06 9.84
CA ALA A 52 -7.71 -12.85 8.60
C ALA A 52 -8.99 -12.01 8.79
N LYS A 53 -9.41 -11.78 10.05
CA LYS A 53 -10.56 -10.89 10.37
C LYS A 53 -10.16 -9.41 10.30
N PRO A 54 -11.13 -8.52 10.05
CA PRO A 54 -10.89 -7.08 10.14
C PRO A 54 -10.32 -6.67 11.50
N PRO A 55 -9.21 -5.90 11.54
CA PRO A 55 -8.72 -5.33 12.78
C PRO A 55 -9.68 -4.24 13.29
N THR A 56 -9.81 -4.10 14.60
CA THR A 56 -10.45 -2.94 15.20
C THR A 56 -9.60 -1.68 14.97
N ASP A 57 -10.22 -0.50 15.09
CA ASP A 57 -9.48 0.77 14.96
C ASP A 57 -8.29 0.85 15.91
N LYS A 58 -8.46 0.38 17.16
CA LYS A 58 -7.39 0.36 18.16
C LYS A 58 -6.26 -0.61 17.82
N GLU A 59 -6.57 -1.77 17.24
CA GLU A 59 -5.56 -2.72 16.78
C GLU A 59 -4.77 -2.14 15.61
N LEU A 60 -5.45 -1.47 14.68
CA LEU A 60 -4.81 -0.81 13.54
C LEU A 60 -3.95 0.37 13.96
N GLU A 61 -4.42 1.21 14.88
CA GLU A 61 -3.64 2.30 15.50
C GLU A 61 -2.36 1.76 16.16
N THR A 62 -2.51 0.71 16.99
CA THR A 62 -1.36 0.07 17.64
C THR A 62 -0.37 -0.49 16.64
N LEU A 63 -0.84 -1.06 15.54
CA LEU A 63 -0.01 -1.58 14.46
C LEU A 63 0.78 -0.45 13.77
N CYS A 64 0.11 0.66 13.48
CA CYS A 64 0.73 1.86 12.90
C CYS A 64 1.81 2.44 13.83
N ASP A 65 1.52 2.58 15.13
CA ASP A 65 2.48 3.08 16.11
C ASP A 65 3.74 2.20 16.19
N LYS A 66 3.55 0.87 16.20
CA LYS A 66 4.68 -0.07 16.18
C LYS A 66 5.53 0.08 14.92
N LEU A 67 4.90 0.21 13.73
CA LEU A 67 5.62 0.39 12.47
C LEU A 67 6.39 1.71 12.46
N LEU A 68 5.78 2.82 12.88
CA LEU A 68 6.45 4.11 12.98
C LEU A 68 7.61 4.07 13.96
N SER A 69 7.50 3.32 15.06
CA SER A 69 8.58 3.14 16.04
C SER A 69 9.80 2.38 15.49
N LEU A 70 9.66 1.67 14.36
CA LEU A 70 10.81 1.06 13.68
C LEU A 70 11.73 2.08 12.99
N GLY A 71 11.25 3.32 12.76
CA GLY A 71 12.05 4.40 12.20
C GLY A 71 11.49 5.18 11.02
N PRO A 72 10.57 4.63 10.18
CA PRO A 72 10.04 5.37 9.04
C PRO A 72 9.21 6.58 9.52
N LYS A 73 9.18 7.64 8.69
CA LYS A 73 8.41 8.86 8.99
C LYS A 73 6.93 8.73 8.58
N ALA A 74 6.65 7.85 7.64
CA ALA A 74 5.31 7.58 7.16
C ALA A 74 5.16 6.11 6.78
N ILE A 75 3.94 5.60 6.87
CA ILE A 75 3.56 4.24 6.52
C ILE A 75 2.28 4.24 5.72
N VAL A 76 2.16 3.30 4.80
CA VAL A 76 0.93 3.01 4.06
C VAL A 76 0.72 1.50 4.11
N ILE A 77 -0.23 1.04 4.91
CA ILE A 77 -0.56 -0.38 5.02
C ILE A 77 -1.61 -0.71 3.97
N THR A 78 -1.29 -1.57 3.02
CA THR A 78 -2.23 -2.04 2.00
C THR A 78 -2.91 -3.34 2.42
N SER A 79 -4.00 -3.70 1.73
CA SER A 79 -4.71 -4.98 1.94
C SER A 79 -5.17 -5.22 3.38
N VAL A 80 -5.50 -4.15 4.12
CA VAL A 80 -6.09 -4.32 5.45
C VAL A 80 -7.44 -5.00 5.31
N PRO A 81 -7.68 -6.17 5.94
CA PRO A 81 -8.89 -6.93 5.74
C PRO A 81 -10.13 -6.21 6.28
N THR A 82 -11.17 -6.14 5.46
CA THR A 82 -12.53 -5.69 5.79
C THR A 82 -13.51 -6.44 4.90
N ASP A 83 -14.79 -6.09 4.91
CA ASP A 83 -15.77 -6.57 3.91
C ASP A 83 -15.43 -6.06 2.49
N SER A 84 -14.79 -4.87 2.39
CA SER A 84 -13.99 -4.38 1.26
C SER A 84 -12.51 -4.34 1.71
N CYS A 85 -11.52 -4.15 0.83
CA CYS A 85 -10.16 -3.87 1.29
C CYS A 85 -10.02 -2.39 1.61
N HIS A 86 -9.16 -2.02 2.57
CA HIS A 86 -8.78 -0.64 2.75
C HIS A 86 -7.27 -0.46 2.93
N ILE A 87 -6.83 0.77 2.70
CA ILE A 87 -5.46 1.22 2.91
C ILE A 87 -5.49 2.09 4.16
N ALA A 88 -4.56 1.85 5.09
CA ALA A 88 -4.35 2.69 6.25
C ALA A 88 -3.09 3.53 6.10
N ILE A 89 -3.18 4.82 6.39
CA ILE A 89 -2.09 5.79 6.24
C ILE A 89 -1.82 6.40 7.61
N ALA A 90 -0.57 6.43 8.02
CA ALA A 90 -0.14 7.14 9.21
C ALA A 90 1.21 7.82 9.00
N SER A 91 1.43 8.96 9.65
CA SER A 91 2.65 9.75 9.55
C SER A 91 3.03 10.33 10.92
N GLN A 92 4.33 10.40 11.21
CA GLN A 92 4.85 11.06 12.42
C GLN A 92 4.66 12.59 12.40
N THR A 93 4.48 13.19 11.20
CA THR A 93 4.30 14.64 11.04
C THR A 93 2.85 15.06 11.27
N ASP A 94 1.90 14.17 11.04
CA ASP A 94 0.51 14.41 11.34
C ASP A 94 0.23 13.93 12.76
N SER A 95 -0.03 14.86 13.67
CA SER A 95 -0.46 14.57 15.05
C SER A 95 -1.87 13.96 15.12
N GLN A 96 -2.35 13.35 14.05
CA GLN A 96 -3.60 12.59 14.04
C GLN A 96 -3.38 11.29 14.82
N LEU A 97 -4.16 11.14 15.87
CA LEU A 97 -4.16 9.96 16.75
C LEU A 97 -4.70 8.70 16.06
N PHE A 98 -5.29 8.84 14.87
CA PHE A 98 -5.90 7.73 14.13
C PHE A 98 -5.37 7.70 12.70
N PRO A 99 -5.03 6.50 12.18
CA PRO A 99 -4.65 6.37 10.78
C PRO A 99 -5.81 6.75 9.87
N GLU A 100 -5.53 7.53 8.83
CA GLU A 100 -6.50 7.73 7.75
C GLU A 100 -6.73 6.42 7.02
N LYS A 101 -7.99 6.17 6.64
CA LYS A 101 -8.40 4.98 5.92
C LYS A 101 -8.93 5.34 4.55
N TYR A 102 -8.43 4.65 3.54
CA TYR A 102 -8.91 4.77 2.17
C TYR A 102 -9.51 3.42 1.73
N GLU A 103 -10.81 3.40 1.50
CA GLU A 103 -11.49 2.19 1.05
C GLU A 103 -11.24 1.97 -0.44
N VAL A 104 -10.86 0.75 -0.81
CA VAL A 104 -10.70 0.30 -2.20
C VAL A 104 -11.61 -0.90 -2.44
N PRO A 105 -12.22 -1.00 -3.63
CA PRO A 105 -12.99 -2.18 -3.98
C PRO A 105 -12.13 -3.44 -3.91
N LYS A 106 -12.63 -4.49 -3.27
CA LYS A 106 -11.98 -5.79 -3.32
C LYS A 106 -12.28 -6.43 -4.67
N LEU A 107 -11.32 -6.38 -5.56
CA LEU A 107 -11.45 -7.04 -6.85
C LEU A 107 -11.11 -8.53 -6.72
N PRO A 108 -11.87 -9.45 -7.35
CA PRO A 108 -11.65 -10.89 -7.27
C PRO A 108 -10.47 -11.31 -8.16
N PHE A 109 -9.32 -10.68 -7.96
CA PHE A 109 -8.14 -10.88 -8.78
C PHE A 109 -6.89 -10.86 -7.91
N GLY A 110 -6.28 -12.02 -7.74
CA GLY A 110 -4.99 -12.18 -7.07
C GLY A 110 -3.90 -12.41 -8.10
N THR A 111 -3.00 -11.46 -8.26
CA THR A 111 -1.85 -11.57 -9.15
C THR A 111 -0.63 -10.92 -8.52
N CYS A 112 0.55 -11.36 -8.97
CA CYS A 112 1.82 -10.78 -8.54
C CYS A 112 2.04 -9.39 -9.14
N GLY A 113 2.81 -8.53 -8.44
CA GLY A 113 3.24 -7.23 -8.95
C GLY A 113 2.31 -6.04 -8.67
N THR A 114 1.14 -6.26 -8.07
CA THR A 114 0.21 -5.19 -7.72
C THR A 114 0.80 -4.23 -6.66
N GLY A 115 1.56 -4.76 -5.69
CA GLY A 115 2.30 -3.96 -4.71
C GLY A 115 3.36 -3.07 -5.35
N ASP A 116 4.13 -3.63 -6.29
CA ASP A 116 5.17 -2.89 -7.04
C ASP A 116 4.55 -1.73 -7.83
N ILE A 117 3.41 -1.96 -8.51
CA ILE A 117 2.70 -0.93 -9.27
C ILE A 117 2.17 0.15 -8.33
N PHE A 118 1.56 -0.23 -7.20
CA PHE A 118 1.06 0.70 -6.21
C PHE A 118 2.19 1.59 -5.67
N THR A 119 3.27 0.99 -5.17
CA THR A 119 4.39 1.70 -4.55
C THR A 119 5.12 2.61 -5.55
N SER A 120 5.32 2.13 -6.79
CA SER A 120 5.95 2.94 -7.85
C SER A 120 5.09 4.13 -8.24
N THR A 121 3.77 3.94 -8.37
CA THR A 121 2.82 5.00 -8.68
C THR A 121 2.71 6.02 -7.54
N LEU A 122 2.62 5.55 -6.29
CA LEU A 122 2.65 6.37 -5.09
C LEU A 122 3.89 7.27 -5.06
N LEU A 123 5.07 6.67 -5.24
CA LEU A 123 6.33 7.41 -5.28
C LEU A 123 6.35 8.47 -6.39
N ALA A 124 5.83 8.14 -7.59
CA ALA A 124 5.76 9.08 -8.70
C ALA A 124 4.92 10.32 -8.35
N TYR A 125 3.78 10.15 -7.67
CA TYR A 125 2.94 11.27 -7.25
C TYR A 125 3.59 12.10 -6.13
N ILE A 126 4.24 11.47 -5.16
CA ILE A 126 5.01 12.16 -4.12
C ILE A 126 6.14 13.01 -4.74
N LEU A 127 6.88 12.47 -5.70
CA LEU A 127 7.95 13.20 -6.40
C LEU A 127 7.42 14.37 -7.25
N ARG A 128 6.15 14.32 -7.64
CA ARG A 128 5.43 15.42 -8.30
C ARG A 128 4.89 16.47 -7.31
N GLY A 129 5.17 16.32 -6.02
CA GLY A 129 4.78 17.26 -4.97
C GLY A 129 3.37 17.08 -4.42
N LYS A 130 2.71 15.94 -4.67
CA LYS A 130 1.44 15.62 -4.02
C LYS A 130 1.68 15.25 -2.56
N ASP A 131 0.74 15.62 -1.68
CA ASP A 131 0.72 15.10 -0.31
C ASP A 131 0.50 13.58 -0.29
N LEU A 132 0.80 12.95 0.85
CA LEU A 132 0.75 11.49 0.97
C LEU A 132 -0.64 10.93 0.71
N ASN A 133 -1.69 11.57 1.25
CA ASN A 133 -3.05 11.08 1.14
C ASN A 133 -3.53 11.11 -0.31
N LEU A 134 -3.30 12.22 -1.01
CA LEU A 134 -3.65 12.36 -2.42
C LEU A 134 -2.84 11.40 -3.29
N ALA A 135 -1.56 11.22 -2.99
CA ALA A 135 -0.69 10.27 -3.70
C ALA A 135 -1.18 8.81 -3.53
N VAL A 136 -1.63 8.42 -2.33
CA VAL A 136 -2.23 7.11 -2.06
C VAL A 136 -3.53 6.93 -2.85
N GLN A 137 -4.42 7.94 -2.85
CA GLN A 137 -5.67 7.88 -3.62
C GLN A 137 -5.39 7.65 -5.10
N HIS A 138 -4.48 8.43 -5.69
CA HIS A 138 -4.13 8.28 -7.11
C HIS A 138 -3.50 6.92 -7.42
N ALA A 139 -2.64 6.41 -6.53
CA ALA A 139 -2.04 5.09 -6.70
C ALA A 139 -3.10 3.97 -6.64
N ALA A 140 -4.04 4.07 -5.70
CA ALA A 140 -5.14 3.12 -5.55
C ALA A 140 -6.11 3.17 -6.74
N ASP A 141 -6.51 4.37 -7.19
CA ASP A 141 -7.38 4.56 -8.34
C ASP A 141 -6.73 4.02 -9.64
N PHE A 142 -5.42 4.24 -9.80
CA PHE A 142 -4.69 3.72 -10.95
C PHE A 142 -4.60 2.20 -10.91
N LEU A 143 -4.23 1.61 -9.77
CA LEU A 143 -4.13 0.16 -9.63
C LEU A 143 -5.49 -0.52 -9.86
N SER A 144 -6.58 0.03 -9.30
CA SER A 144 -7.94 -0.47 -9.54
C SER A 144 -8.27 -0.47 -11.03
N PHE A 145 -7.97 0.62 -11.74
CA PHE A 145 -8.17 0.71 -13.18
C PHE A 145 -7.37 -0.34 -13.97
N VAL A 146 -6.10 -0.58 -13.59
CA VAL A 146 -5.26 -1.61 -14.23
C VAL A 146 -5.85 -3.00 -14.03
N ILE A 147 -6.28 -3.34 -12.80
CA ILE A 147 -6.87 -4.64 -12.48
C ILE A 147 -8.22 -4.82 -13.22
N GLU A 148 -9.10 -3.81 -13.20
CA GLU A 148 -10.37 -3.86 -13.92
C GLU A 148 -10.17 -4.06 -15.43
N THR A 149 -9.21 -3.35 -16.03
CA THR A 149 -8.86 -3.52 -17.45
C THR A 149 -8.40 -4.94 -17.73
N THR A 150 -7.53 -5.48 -16.90
CA THR A 150 -7.00 -6.85 -17.03
C THR A 150 -8.11 -7.90 -16.93
N LEU A 151 -9.04 -7.73 -15.97
CA LEU A 151 -10.19 -8.61 -15.80
C LEU A 151 -11.12 -8.58 -17.04
N ASN A 152 -11.38 -7.40 -17.59
CA ASN A 152 -12.26 -7.23 -18.73
C ASN A 152 -11.68 -7.84 -20.03
N GLU A 153 -10.36 -7.85 -20.16
CA GLU A 153 -9.66 -8.49 -21.29
C GLU A 153 -9.56 -10.02 -21.13
N GLY A 154 -9.95 -10.58 -19.98
CA GLY A 154 -9.95 -12.02 -19.73
C GLY A 154 -8.54 -12.63 -19.66
N THR A 155 -7.54 -11.86 -19.28
CA THR A 155 -6.15 -12.31 -19.14
C THR A 155 -6.03 -13.32 -18.00
N ASP A 156 -5.18 -14.34 -18.16
CA ASP A 156 -4.88 -15.30 -17.11
C ASP A 156 -4.21 -14.57 -15.92
N PRO A 157 -4.71 -14.71 -14.67
CA PRO A 157 -4.10 -14.09 -13.49
C PRO A 157 -2.62 -14.41 -13.29
N HIS A 158 -2.14 -15.53 -13.82
CA HIS A 158 -0.72 -15.92 -13.76
C HIS A 158 0.19 -15.10 -14.68
N GLU A 159 -0.37 -14.45 -15.69
CA GLU A 159 0.38 -13.57 -16.62
C GLU A 159 0.60 -12.16 -16.05
N GLY A 160 0.04 -11.86 -14.88
CA GLY A 160 0.11 -10.54 -14.26
C GLY A 160 -0.98 -9.59 -14.78
N VAL A 161 -0.77 -8.29 -14.61
CA VAL A 161 -1.71 -7.24 -15.05
C VAL A 161 -1.24 -6.58 -16.36
N LEU A 162 -2.19 -6.12 -17.17
CA LEU A 162 -1.96 -5.41 -18.45
C LEU A 162 -1.53 -3.95 -18.19
N LEU A 163 -0.35 -3.77 -17.58
CA LEU A 163 0.13 -2.46 -17.14
C LEU A 163 0.39 -1.52 -18.32
N GLU A 164 1.10 -1.98 -19.36
CA GLU A 164 1.55 -1.15 -20.48
C GLU A 164 0.40 -0.43 -21.17
N GLY A 165 -0.69 -1.14 -21.39
CA GLY A 165 -1.91 -0.58 -22.01
C GLY A 165 -2.61 0.47 -21.14
N CYS A 166 -2.27 0.56 -19.86
CA CYS A 166 -2.90 1.46 -18.90
C CYS A 166 -2.07 2.71 -18.58
N LEU A 167 -0.76 2.74 -18.92
CA LEU A 167 0.15 3.82 -18.53
C LEU A 167 -0.29 5.22 -18.98
N TRP A 168 -1.04 5.33 -20.08
CA TRP A 168 -1.59 6.60 -20.55
C TRP A 168 -2.47 7.29 -19.50
N LYS A 169 -3.09 6.52 -18.60
CA LYS A 169 -3.94 7.04 -17.52
C LYS A 169 -3.17 7.95 -16.57
N LEU A 170 -1.88 7.69 -16.36
CA LEU A 170 -1.00 8.50 -15.52
C LEU A 170 -0.63 9.86 -16.15
N LEU A 171 -0.84 10.02 -17.46
CA LEU A 171 -0.56 11.25 -18.20
C LEU A 171 -1.77 12.18 -18.22
N VAL A 172 -2.98 11.67 -17.93
CA VAL A 172 -4.20 12.47 -17.91
C VAL A 172 -4.27 13.25 -16.60
N PRO A 173 -4.46 14.60 -16.62
CA PRO A 173 -4.66 15.36 -15.40
C PRO A 173 -5.85 14.81 -14.62
N GLN A 174 -5.65 14.50 -13.34
CA GLN A 174 -6.73 14.03 -12.48
C GLN A 174 -7.64 15.21 -12.13
N THR A 175 -8.94 15.08 -12.33
CA THR A 175 -9.91 16.17 -12.12
C THR A 175 -9.99 16.68 -10.66
N LYS A 176 -9.43 15.92 -9.71
CA LYS A 176 -9.32 16.31 -8.30
C LYS A 176 -8.18 17.30 -8.02
N ASP A 177 -7.28 17.53 -8.98
CA ASP A 177 -6.14 18.45 -8.83
C ASP A 177 -6.52 19.94 -8.92
N CYS A 178 -7.77 20.28 -9.20
CA CYS A 178 -8.23 21.63 -9.51
C CYS A 178 -8.86 22.37 -8.31
N THR A 179 -8.33 22.23 -7.09
CA THR A 179 -8.80 22.99 -5.93
C THR A 179 -8.00 24.26 -5.64
N SER A 180 -7.00 24.63 -6.46
CA SER A 180 -6.14 25.81 -6.24
C SER A 180 -6.40 27.00 -7.14
N CYS A 181 -7.56 27.07 -7.84
CA CYS A 181 -7.97 28.28 -8.58
C CYS A 181 -9.25 28.88 -7.99
N LYS A 182 -9.16 29.42 -6.77
CA LYS A 182 -10.07 30.49 -6.33
C LYS A 182 -9.22 31.55 -5.67
N GLY A 183 -9.10 32.64 -6.46
CA GLY A 183 -8.35 33.85 -6.32
C GLY A 183 -8.57 34.68 -5.08
#